data_a82140ab38a89ba42a7aa50a474166c0
#
_entry.id   a82140ab38a89ba42a7aa50a474166c0
#
_cell.length_a   1.000
_cell.length_b   1.000
_cell.length_c   1.000
_cell.angle_alpha   90.00
_cell.angle_beta   90.00
_cell.angle_gamma   90.00
#
_symmetry.space_group_name_H-M   'P 1'
#
loop_
_entity.id
_entity.type
_entity.pdbx_description
1 polymer ?
#
loop_
_entity_poly.entity_id
_entity_poly.type
_entity_poly.pdbx_seq_one_letter_code
_entity_poly.pdbx_strand_id
1 'polypeptide(L)'
;MSARSGGLVSAVDLGLVGPGEPSPAESGRRGPEELRALAEEAGRELEGAPALEIARWAAETFGDRFCVTSSMADAVVAHLVSRVAPGVDVVFLDTGLHFPETLRVRDEVARRLPVNVRSIRPRLTVGQQDGEYGPRLFNRSPDDCCQLRKVEPLERALTGYDAWATGLRRDESPTRANTPVVTYDARRGKVKVNPIAAWKQADVDAYIARHDIPVNELFRRGYGSIGCWPCTRRTRAGEDPRAGRWAMFEKTECGLHL
;
A
#
# COMPACT_ATOMS: atom_id res chain seq x y z
N MET A 1 44.00 -17.08 -63.46
CA MET A 1 44.96 -16.96 -62.38
C MET A 1 44.18 -16.64 -61.14
N SER A 2 44.28 -17.48 -60.22
CA SER A 2 43.87 -17.50 -58.82
C SER A 2 42.40 -17.19 -58.47
N ALA A 3 41.62 -18.26 -58.31
CA ALA A 3 40.31 -18.28 -57.61
C ALA A 3 40.52 -18.12 -56.12
N ARG A 4 39.65 -17.33 -55.46
CA ARG A 4 39.50 -17.40 -54.05
C ARG A 4 38.09 -17.91 -53.69
N SER A 5 38.13 -19.08 -53.10
CA SER A 5 37.00 -19.79 -52.54
C SER A 5 36.32 -18.98 -51.43
N GLY A 6 35.00 -18.74 -51.58
CA GLY A 6 34.15 -18.24 -50.52
C GLY A 6 33.71 -19.40 -49.62
N GLY A 7 34.08 -19.32 -48.34
CA GLY A 7 33.61 -20.26 -47.33
C GLY A 7 32.16 -19.97 -46.96
N LEU A 8 31.32 -21.00 -46.95
CA LEU A 8 30.00 -21.03 -46.37
C LEU A 8 30.13 -20.87 -44.86
N VAL A 9 29.51 -19.81 -44.28
CA VAL A 9 29.27 -19.68 -42.84
C VAL A 9 28.06 -20.54 -42.50
N SER A 10 28.33 -21.50 -41.64
CA SER A 10 27.38 -22.43 -41.05
C SER A 10 26.26 -21.71 -40.29
N ALA A 11 25.07 -22.28 -40.41
CA ALA A 11 23.87 -21.85 -39.67
C ALA A 11 24.13 -21.80 -38.16
N VAL A 12 23.85 -20.66 -37.56
CA VAL A 12 23.86 -20.48 -36.11
C VAL A 12 22.69 -21.28 -35.53
N ASP A 13 23.04 -22.24 -34.70
CA ASP A 13 22.14 -23.02 -33.85
C ASP A 13 21.21 -22.07 -33.06
N LEU A 14 19.93 -22.08 -33.42
CA LEU A 14 18.86 -21.52 -32.61
C LEU A 14 18.62 -22.50 -31.45
N GLY A 15 19.38 -22.35 -30.37
CA GLY A 15 19.14 -23.03 -29.12
C GLY A 15 17.72 -22.74 -28.63
N LEU A 16 16.84 -23.72 -28.76
CA LEU A 16 15.56 -23.78 -28.06
C LEU A 16 15.88 -23.84 -26.56
N VAL A 17 15.77 -22.70 -25.89
CA VAL A 17 15.78 -22.64 -24.43
C VAL A 17 14.49 -23.33 -23.98
N GLY A 18 14.64 -24.53 -23.40
CA GLY A 18 13.57 -25.21 -22.68
C GLY A 18 13.01 -24.34 -21.55
N PRO A 19 11.88 -24.71 -20.94
CA PRO A 19 11.35 -23.96 -19.82
C PRO A 19 12.44 -23.84 -18.77
N GLY A 20 12.98 -22.61 -18.62
CA GLY A 20 14.08 -22.32 -17.71
C GLY A 20 13.67 -22.63 -16.27
N GLU A 21 14.61 -23.16 -15.50
CA GLU A 21 14.47 -23.25 -14.05
C GLU A 21 14.06 -21.87 -13.51
N PRO A 22 13.09 -21.82 -12.56
CA PRO A 22 12.65 -20.54 -11.99
C PRO A 22 13.86 -19.79 -11.42
N SER A 23 13.93 -18.50 -11.72
CA SER A 23 14.94 -17.60 -11.17
C SER A 23 14.97 -17.74 -9.64
N PRO A 24 16.12 -17.58 -8.95
CA PRO A 24 16.21 -17.62 -7.50
C PRO A 24 15.21 -16.67 -6.78
N ALA A 25 14.73 -15.63 -7.48
CA ALA A 25 13.67 -14.75 -7.01
C ALA A 25 12.25 -15.37 -7.09
N GLU A 26 12.09 -16.48 -7.81
CA GLU A 26 10.83 -17.24 -7.94
C GLU A 26 10.79 -18.48 -7.03
N SER A 27 11.96 -18.98 -6.62
CA SER A 27 12.06 -20.06 -5.63
C SER A 27 11.68 -19.53 -4.25
N GLY A 28 10.48 -19.89 -3.78
CA GLY A 28 9.93 -19.47 -2.47
C GLY A 28 8.67 -18.61 -2.55
N ARG A 29 8.16 -18.35 -3.76
CA ARG A 29 6.88 -17.66 -3.92
C ARG A 29 5.74 -18.64 -3.64
N ARG A 30 4.90 -18.29 -2.65
CA ARG A 30 3.71 -19.08 -2.31
C ARG A 30 2.64 -18.96 -3.40
N GLY A 31 1.96 -20.08 -3.67
CA GLY A 31 0.85 -20.10 -4.60
C GLY A 31 -0.41 -19.41 -4.03
N PRO A 32 -1.37 -19.01 -4.89
CA PRO A 32 -2.60 -18.35 -4.45
C PRO A 32 -3.42 -19.17 -3.44
N GLU A 33 -3.45 -20.50 -3.60
CA GLU A 33 -4.18 -21.39 -2.69
C GLU A 33 -3.50 -21.47 -1.31
N GLU A 34 -2.18 -21.55 -1.27
CA GLU A 34 -1.40 -21.51 -0.04
C GLU A 34 -1.59 -20.18 0.71
N LEU A 35 -1.52 -19.05 -0.01
CA LEU A 35 -1.75 -17.73 0.58
C LEU A 35 -3.18 -17.56 1.10
N ARG A 36 -4.17 -18.16 0.42
CA ARG A 36 -5.56 -18.17 0.86
C ARG A 36 -5.71 -18.97 2.15
N ALA A 37 -5.19 -20.20 2.19
CA ALA A 37 -5.25 -21.06 3.36
C ALA A 37 -4.58 -20.39 4.58
N LEU A 38 -3.39 -19.83 4.41
CA LEU A 38 -2.69 -19.05 5.45
C LEU A 38 -3.52 -17.88 5.96
N ALA A 39 -4.15 -17.13 5.06
CA ALA A 39 -4.95 -15.98 5.45
C ALA A 39 -6.23 -16.38 6.22
N GLU A 40 -6.87 -17.47 5.82
CA GLU A 40 -8.07 -18.00 6.49
C GLU A 40 -7.75 -18.56 7.90
N GLU A 41 -6.66 -19.29 8.04
CA GLU A 41 -6.18 -19.81 9.32
C GLU A 41 -5.81 -18.65 10.25
N ALA A 42 -4.91 -17.79 9.82
CA ALA A 42 -4.47 -16.64 10.63
C ALA A 42 -5.60 -15.65 10.95
N GLY A 43 -6.56 -15.48 10.03
CA GLY A 43 -7.74 -14.65 10.28
C GLY A 43 -8.60 -15.15 11.44
N ARG A 44 -8.65 -16.48 11.66
CA ARG A 44 -9.35 -17.08 12.81
C ARG A 44 -8.50 -17.03 14.09
N GLU A 45 -7.23 -17.39 14.00
CA GLU A 45 -6.35 -17.52 15.16
C GLU A 45 -5.96 -16.16 15.76
N LEU A 46 -5.77 -15.15 14.91
CA LEU A 46 -5.32 -13.83 15.33
C LEU A 46 -6.47 -12.85 15.60
N GLU A 47 -7.74 -13.27 15.42
CA GLU A 47 -8.87 -12.41 15.79
C GLU A 47 -8.86 -12.14 17.30
N GLY A 48 -8.74 -10.87 17.67
CA GLY A 48 -8.59 -10.45 19.07
C GLY A 48 -7.16 -10.49 19.61
N ALA A 49 -6.17 -10.94 18.82
CA ALA A 49 -4.77 -10.90 19.23
C ALA A 49 -4.24 -9.44 19.31
N PRO A 50 -3.24 -9.19 20.17
CA PRO A 50 -2.56 -7.90 20.22
C PRO A 50 -1.95 -7.50 18.86
N ALA A 51 -2.05 -6.23 18.49
CA ALA A 51 -1.57 -5.73 17.20
C ALA A 51 -0.10 -6.08 16.90
N LEU A 52 0.76 -6.12 17.93
CA LEU A 52 2.16 -6.50 17.77
C LEU A 52 2.35 -7.99 17.44
N GLU A 53 1.48 -8.86 17.94
CA GLU A 53 1.50 -10.30 17.62
C GLU A 53 1.05 -10.54 16.18
N ILE A 54 0.00 -9.83 15.73
CA ILE A 54 -0.44 -9.88 14.34
C ILE A 54 0.68 -9.41 13.40
N ALA A 55 1.36 -8.31 13.75
CA ALA A 55 2.49 -7.79 12.98
C ALA A 55 3.68 -8.78 12.97
N ARG A 56 3.97 -9.43 14.10
CA ARG A 56 5.03 -10.43 14.23
C ARG A 56 4.73 -11.65 13.35
N TRP A 57 3.53 -12.18 13.44
CA TRP A 57 3.11 -13.29 12.58
C TRP A 57 3.34 -12.99 11.10
N ALA A 58 2.93 -11.81 10.65
CA ALA A 58 3.11 -11.42 9.26
C ALA A 58 4.60 -11.30 8.87
N ALA A 59 5.41 -10.70 9.74
CA ALA A 59 6.85 -10.54 9.51
C ALA A 59 7.57 -11.90 9.46
N GLU A 60 7.28 -12.81 10.40
CA GLU A 60 7.88 -14.14 10.46
C GLU A 60 7.43 -15.05 9.32
N THR A 61 6.14 -14.95 8.92
CA THR A 61 5.57 -15.79 7.86
C THR A 61 6.08 -15.38 6.48
N PHE A 62 6.21 -14.09 6.19
CA PHE A 62 6.47 -13.60 4.84
C PHE A 62 7.88 -13.00 4.64
N GLY A 63 8.60 -12.67 5.72
CA GLY A 63 9.96 -12.12 5.65
C GLY A 63 10.04 -10.91 4.69
N ASP A 64 10.99 -10.97 3.76
CA ASP A 64 11.22 -9.92 2.75
C ASP A 64 10.08 -9.78 1.74
N ARG A 65 9.11 -10.71 1.75
CA ARG A 65 7.92 -10.66 0.91
C ARG A 65 6.72 -10.00 1.59
N PHE A 66 6.99 -9.28 2.67
CA PHE A 66 6.02 -8.48 3.42
C PHE A 66 6.34 -7.00 3.33
N CYS A 67 5.32 -6.16 3.18
CA CYS A 67 5.46 -4.71 3.25
C CYS A 67 4.31 -4.06 4.02
N VAL A 68 4.50 -2.82 4.40
CA VAL A 68 3.46 -1.95 4.96
C VAL A 68 3.05 -0.93 3.91
N THR A 69 1.76 -0.65 3.78
CA THR A 69 1.28 0.50 3.00
C THR A 69 0.86 1.62 3.94
N SER A 70 1.31 2.84 3.69
CA SER A 70 0.97 3.99 4.52
C SER A 70 0.53 5.18 3.66
N SER A 71 -0.56 5.83 4.10
CA SER A 71 -1.03 7.10 3.52
C SER A 71 -0.29 8.32 4.10
N MET A 72 0.55 8.12 5.10
CA MET A 72 1.23 9.18 5.87
C MET A 72 0.26 10.17 6.53
N ALA A 73 -0.91 9.67 6.92
CA ALA A 73 -1.78 10.36 7.88
C ALA A 73 -1.17 10.30 9.28
N ASP A 74 -0.65 9.14 9.61
CA ASP A 74 0.23 8.85 10.75
C ASP A 74 1.21 7.72 10.36
N ALA A 75 2.11 7.40 11.28
CA ALA A 75 3.09 6.33 11.10
C ALA A 75 2.87 5.14 12.07
N VAL A 76 1.68 4.98 12.63
CA VAL A 76 1.40 3.96 13.66
C VAL A 76 1.73 2.55 13.18
N VAL A 77 1.19 2.13 12.03
CA VAL A 77 1.43 0.77 11.52
C VAL A 77 2.89 0.59 11.07
N ALA A 78 3.48 1.60 10.44
CA ALA A 78 4.89 1.54 10.06
C ALA A 78 5.81 1.38 11.29
N HIS A 79 5.56 2.13 12.36
CA HIS A 79 6.29 1.97 13.62
C HIS A 79 6.01 0.63 14.28
N LEU A 80 4.74 0.21 14.37
CA LEU A 80 4.36 -1.08 14.98
C LEU A 80 5.10 -2.25 14.33
N VAL A 81 5.08 -2.31 12.98
CA VAL A 81 5.72 -3.38 12.22
C VAL A 81 7.24 -3.28 12.31
N SER A 82 7.82 -2.09 12.30
CA SER A 82 9.28 -1.91 12.42
C SER A 82 9.87 -2.43 13.73
N ARG A 83 9.05 -2.57 14.77
CA ARG A 83 9.48 -3.17 16.06
C ARG A 83 9.74 -4.67 15.98
N VAL A 84 9.15 -5.36 15.01
CA VAL A 84 9.29 -6.81 14.79
C VAL A 84 10.01 -7.13 13.47
N ALA A 85 10.02 -6.19 12.53
CA ALA A 85 10.71 -6.28 11.25
C ALA A 85 11.46 -4.98 10.94
N PRO A 86 12.58 -4.68 11.62
CA PRO A 86 13.41 -3.53 11.27
C PRO A 86 13.84 -3.60 9.81
N GLY A 87 13.76 -2.47 9.09
CA GLY A 87 14.06 -2.41 7.66
C GLY A 87 12.89 -2.80 6.74
N VAL A 88 11.70 -3.08 7.29
CA VAL A 88 10.51 -3.39 6.46
C VAL A 88 10.24 -2.27 5.44
N ASP A 89 9.86 -2.67 4.23
CA ASP A 89 9.43 -1.74 3.19
C ASP A 89 8.10 -1.07 3.56
N VAL A 90 8.08 0.26 3.55
CA VAL A 90 6.87 1.07 3.71
C VAL A 90 6.54 1.71 2.37
N VAL A 91 5.55 1.15 1.70
CA VAL A 91 5.06 1.63 0.40
C VAL A 91 4.19 2.86 0.60
N PHE A 92 4.63 3.99 0.06
CA PHE A 92 3.90 5.24 -0.01
C PHE A 92 3.53 5.55 -1.46
N LEU A 93 2.25 5.71 -1.75
CA LEU A 93 1.76 6.06 -3.08
C LEU A 93 1.85 7.58 -3.29
N ASP A 94 2.93 8.03 -3.91
CA ASP A 94 3.11 9.46 -4.24
C ASP A 94 2.25 9.84 -5.44
N THR A 95 1.02 10.23 -5.16
CA THR A 95 0.03 10.58 -6.18
C THR A 95 0.35 11.85 -6.96
N GLY A 96 1.32 12.67 -6.52
CA GLY A 96 1.56 14.02 -7.05
C GLY A 96 0.49 15.04 -6.68
N LEU A 97 -0.48 14.65 -5.84
CA LEU A 97 -1.61 15.47 -5.40
C LEU A 97 -1.72 15.47 -3.85
N HIS A 98 -0.61 15.26 -3.16
CA HIS A 98 -0.57 15.31 -1.70
C HIS A 98 -0.49 16.73 -1.16
N PHE A 99 -1.00 16.91 0.06
CA PHE A 99 -0.66 18.07 0.87
C PHE A 99 0.85 18.07 1.20
N PRO A 100 1.50 19.23 1.29
CA PRO A 100 2.89 19.30 1.75
C PRO A 100 3.12 18.65 3.13
N GLU A 101 2.11 18.71 4.01
CA GLU A 101 2.11 18.08 5.31
C GLU A 101 2.26 16.56 5.23
N THR A 102 1.61 15.91 4.27
CA THR A 102 1.73 14.47 4.03
C THR A 102 3.14 14.09 3.59
N LEU A 103 3.76 14.88 2.72
CA LEU A 103 5.14 14.65 2.29
C LEU A 103 6.13 14.86 3.44
N ARG A 104 5.89 15.83 4.34
CA ARG A 104 6.70 16.00 5.56
C ARG A 104 6.65 14.78 6.47
N VAL A 105 5.46 14.19 6.69
CA VAL A 105 5.34 12.95 7.49
C VAL A 105 6.11 11.81 6.84
N ARG A 106 6.02 11.64 5.51
CA ARG A 106 6.81 10.64 4.78
C ARG A 106 8.31 10.80 5.04
N ASP A 107 8.82 12.02 4.92
CA ASP A 107 10.25 12.33 5.12
C ASP A 107 10.66 12.13 6.58
N GLU A 108 9.78 12.46 7.50
CA GLU A 108 10.01 12.24 8.95
C GLU A 108 10.03 10.74 9.28
N VAL A 109 9.12 9.95 8.72
CA VAL A 109 9.11 8.48 8.87
C VAL A 109 10.42 7.88 8.35
N ALA A 110 10.85 8.27 7.15
CA ALA A 110 12.10 7.78 6.57
C ALA A 110 13.34 8.11 7.42
N ARG A 111 13.32 9.23 8.14
CA ARG A 111 14.43 9.68 8.98
C ARG A 111 14.42 9.09 10.39
N ARG A 112 13.23 8.86 10.97
CA ARG A 112 13.07 8.52 12.40
C ARG A 112 12.86 7.03 12.68
N LEU A 113 12.26 6.31 11.74
CA LEU A 113 11.92 4.90 11.95
C LEU A 113 12.90 3.98 11.21
N PRO A 114 13.19 2.79 11.76
CA PRO A 114 14.00 1.79 11.09
C PRO A 114 13.20 1.07 9.99
N VAL A 115 12.82 1.80 8.94
CA VAL A 115 12.04 1.32 7.80
C VAL A 115 12.64 1.79 6.49
N ASN A 116 12.31 1.10 5.40
CA ASN A 116 12.67 1.53 4.05
C ASN A 116 11.45 2.15 3.35
N VAL A 117 11.36 3.48 3.29
CA VAL A 117 10.24 4.17 2.64
C VAL A 117 10.38 4.14 1.13
N ARG A 118 9.46 3.45 0.45
CA ARG A 118 9.39 3.33 -1.00
C ARG A 118 8.28 4.19 -1.56
N SER A 119 8.63 5.33 -2.16
CA SER A 119 7.68 6.23 -2.81
C SER A 119 7.38 5.73 -4.23
N ILE A 120 6.16 5.28 -4.46
CA ILE A 120 5.69 4.74 -5.74
C ILE A 120 4.88 5.81 -6.47
N ARG A 121 5.36 6.23 -7.63
CA ARG A 121 4.70 7.24 -8.45
C ARG A 121 3.83 6.60 -9.55
N PRO A 122 2.74 7.26 -9.94
CA PRO A 122 1.98 6.92 -11.15
C PRO A 122 2.88 6.96 -12.40
N ARG A 123 2.48 6.25 -13.46
CA ARG A 123 3.21 6.27 -14.74
C ARG A 123 3.24 7.66 -15.38
N LEU A 124 2.14 8.41 -15.23
CA LEU A 124 2.02 9.76 -15.74
C LEU A 124 2.20 10.79 -14.61
N THR A 125 2.90 11.86 -14.89
CA THR A 125 2.84 13.08 -14.06
C THR A 125 1.42 13.68 -14.11
N VAL A 126 1.11 14.62 -13.21
CA VAL A 126 -0.21 15.30 -13.24
C VAL A 126 -0.40 16.03 -14.57
N GLY A 127 0.64 16.73 -15.07
CA GLY A 127 0.56 17.45 -16.34
C GLY A 127 0.36 16.54 -17.56
N GLN A 128 1.03 15.38 -17.59
CA GLN A 128 0.82 14.37 -18.64
C GLN A 128 -0.60 13.79 -18.60
N GLN A 129 -1.10 13.48 -17.38
CA GLN A 129 -2.48 13.04 -17.21
C GLN A 129 -3.47 14.10 -17.67
N ASP A 130 -3.24 15.38 -17.37
CA ASP A 130 -4.10 16.48 -17.82
C ASP A 130 -4.07 16.63 -19.35
N GLY A 131 -2.93 16.37 -19.99
CA GLY A 131 -2.81 16.34 -21.45
C GLY A 131 -3.56 15.18 -22.11
N GLU A 132 -3.52 13.98 -21.50
CA GLU A 132 -4.11 12.76 -22.07
C GLU A 132 -5.60 12.63 -21.76
N TYR A 133 -6.02 12.94 -20.52
CA TYR A 133 -7.40 12.76 -20.05
C TYR A 133 -8.15 14.07 -19.88
N GLY A 134 -7.52 15.22 -20.19
CA GLY A 134 -8.03 16.54 -19.92
C GLY A 134 -7.84 17.00 -18.47
N PRO A 135 -7.92 18.32 -18.19
CA PRO A 135 -7.55 18.90 -16.91
C PRO A 135 -8.47 18.45 -15.77
N ARG A 136 -7.90 18.37 -14.57
CA ARG A 136 -8.62 18.09 -13.32
C ARG A 136 -9.46 16.81 -13.37
N LEU A 137 -8.89 15.71 -13.83
CA LEU A 137 -9.55 14.39 -13.87
C LEU A 137 -10.19 14.03 -12.51
N PHE A 138 -9.55 14.41 -11.40
CA PHE A 138 -10.08 14.20 -10.04
C PHE A 138 -11.46 14.83 -9.78
N ASN A 139 -11.83 15.88 -10.54
CA ASN A 139 -13.14 16.54 -10.44
C ASN A 139 -14.19 15.97 -11.42
N ARG A 140 -13.76 15.32 -12.48
CA ARG A 140 -14.66 14.79 -13.52
C ARG A 140 -14.91 13.30 -13.40
N SER A 141 -13.85 12.57 -13.05
CA SER A 141 -13.89 11.14 -12.82
C SER A 141 -12.91 10.78 -11.67
N PRO A 142 -13.35 10.91 -10.40
CA PRO A 142 -12.50 10.59 -9.26
C PRO A 142 -12.10 9.11 -9.19
N ASP A 143 -12.89 8.22 -9.80
CA ASP A 143 -12.56 6.78 -9.87
C ASP A 143 -11.39 6.54 -10.80
N ASP A 144 -11.42 7.09 -12.02
CA ASP A 144 -10.31 6.96 -12.97
C ASP A 144 -9.04 7.61 -12.43
N CYS A 145 -9.17 8.79 -11.80
CA CYS A 145 -8.04 9.42 -11.15
C CYS A 145 -7.44 8.52 -10.04
N CYS A 146 -8.27 7.90 -9.20
CA CYS A 146 -7.81 6.95 -8.19
C CYS A 146 -7.21 5.68 -8.82
N GLN A 147 -7.79 5.17 -9.90
CA GLN A 147 -7.26 4.03 -10.63
C GLN A 147 -5.83 4.31 -11.13
N LEU A 148 -5.62 5.43 -11.81
CA LEU A 148 -4.33 5.81 -12.37
C LEU A 148 -3.29 6.18 -11.30
N ARG A 149 -3.72 6.84 -10.22
CA ARG A 149 -2.77 7.44 -9.26
C ARG A 149 -2.60 6.65 -7.97
N LYS A 150 -3.42 5.61 -7.74
CA LYS A 150 -3.36 4.82 -6.51
C LYS A 150 -3.43 3.32 -6.78
N VAL A 151 -4.47 2.85 -7.49
CA VAL A 151 -4.74 1.41 -7.63
C VAL A 151 -3.66 0.74 -8.48
N GLU A 152 -3.42 1.22 -9.69
CA GLU A 152 -2.33 0.70 -10.55
C GLU A 152 -0.95 0.81 -9.89
N PRO A 153 -0.56 1.96 -9.30
CA PRO A 153 0.70 2.04 -8.59
C PRO A 153 0.83 1.06 -7.42
N LEU A 154 -0.25 0.81 -6.68
CA LEU A 154 -0.24 -0.19 -5.61
C LEU A 154 -0.07 -1.60 -6.17
N GLU A 155 -0.84 -1.97 -7.19
CA GLU A 155 -0.73 -3.28 -7.84
C GLU A 155 0.70 -3.55 -8.31
N ARG A 156 1.31 -2.58 -8.97
CA ARG A 156 2.70 -2.63 -9.41
C ARG A 156 3.70 -2.72 -8.26
N ALA A 157 3.50 -1.96 -7.19
CA ALA A 157 4.35 -2.02 -6.01
C ALA A 157 4.29 -3.38 -5.32
N LEU A 158 3.09 -3.98 -5.25
CA LEU A 158 2.87 -5.25 -4.56
C LEU A 158 3.34 -6.49 -5.36
N THR A 159 3.81 -6.35 -6.59
CA THR A 159 4.24 -7.49 -7.41
C THR A 159 5.33 -8.32 -6.71
N GLY A 160 6.21 -7.68 -5.94
CA GLY A 160 7.32 -8.32 -5.20
C GLY A 160 6.93 -8.96 -3.87
N TYR A 161 5.70 -8.77 -3.36
CA TYR A 161 5.29 -9.20 -2.03
C TYR A 161 4.20 -10.27 -2.09
N ASP A 162 4.11 -11.09 -1.06
CA ASP A 162 3.04 -12.06 -0.82
C ASP A 162 2.02 -11.53 0.18
N ALA A 163 2.45 -10.61 1.05
CA ALA A 163 1.58 -9.98 2.04
C ALA A 163 1.84 -8.46 2.18
N TRP A 164 0.81 -7.74 2.61
CA TRP A 164 0.89 -6.31 2.85
C TRP A 164 0.02 -5.88 4.03
N ALA A 165 0.57 -5.02 4.89
CA ALA A 165 -0.15 -4.46 6.04
C ALA A 165 -0.76 -3.10 5.71
N THR A 166 -1.91 -2.81 6.35
CA THR A 166 -2.59 -1.53 6.26
C THR A 166 -3.05 -1.03 7.62
N GLY A 167 -3.33 0.26 7.73
CA GLY A 167 -3.86 0.90 8.93
C GLY A 167 -5.39 0.93 8.98
N LEU A 168 -6.10 0.04 8.30
CA LEU A 168 -7.55 -0.01 8.36
C LEU A 168 -8.05 -0.36 9.76
N ARG A 169 -9.07 0.35 10.23
CA ARG A 169 -9.73 0.11 11.51
C ARG A 169 -11.24 0.01 11.35
N ARG A 170 -11.87 -0.84 12.14
CA ARG A 170 -13.33 -1.01 12.19
C ARG A 170 -14.05 0.26 12.61
N ASP A 171 -13.37 1.05 13.45
CA ASP A 171 -13.88 2.32 14.05
C ASP A 171 -13.90 3.51 13.07
N GLU A 172 -13.31 3.38 11.87
CA GLU A 172 -13.14 4.52 10.95
C GLU A 172 -14.40 4.87 10.15
N SER A 173 -15.25 3.88 9.88
CA SER A 173 -16.51 4.08 9.15
C SER A 173 -17.37 2.82 9.19
N PRO A 174 -18.71 2.94 8.97
CA PRO A 174 -19.61 1.79 8.87
C PRO A 174 -19.20 0.78 7.79
N THR A 175 -18.62 1.24 6.67
CA THR A 175 -18.13 0.36 5.59
C THR A 175 -16.95 -0.51 5.99
N ARG A 176 -16.27 -0.17 7.10
CA ARG A 176 -15.10 -0.88 7.65
C ARG A 176 -15.40 -1.69 8.89
N ALA A 177 -16.63 -1.67 9.41
CA ALA A 177 -17.01 -2.30 10.68
C ALA A 177 -16.63 -3.79 10.76
N ASN A 178 -16.56 -4.50 9.64
CA ASN A 178 -16.23 -5.91 9.55
C ASN A 178 -14.81 -6.17 8.97
N THR A 179 -13.90 -5.19 9.02
CA THR A 179 -12.52 -5.36 8.56
C THR A 179 -11.85 -6.51 9.33
N PRO A 180 -11.43 -7.60 8.65
CA PRO A 180 -10.72 -8.69 9.30
C PRO A 180 -9.28 -8.30 9.65
N VAL A 181 -8.70 -8.92 10.68
CA VAL A 181 -7.29 -8.71 11.06
C VAL A 181 -6.34 -9.26 10.00
N VAL A 182 -6.68 -10.42 9.42
CA VAL A 182 -5.98 -11.03 8.28
C VAL A 182 -7.01 -11.53 7.29
N THR A 183 -6.78 -11.34 5.99
CA THR A 183 -7.65 -11.83 4.93
C THR A 183 -6.86 -12.06 3.63
N TYR A 184 -7.42 -12.88 2.76
CA TYR A 184 -6.90 -13.02 1.40
C TYR A 184 -7.51 -11.93 0.49
N ASP A 185 -6.66 -11.08 -0.06
CA ASP A 185 -7.02 -10.11 -1.10
C ASP A 185 -7.08 -10.84 -2.45
N ALA A 186 -8.27 -11.33 -2.79
CA ALA A 186 -8.48 -12.12 -4.00
C ALA A 186 -8.18 -11.34 -5.28
N ARG A 187 -8.39 -10.02 -5.28
CA ARG A 187 -8.11 -9.16 -6.43
C ARG A 187 -6.62 -9.13 -6.76
N ARG A 188 -5.75 -9.17 -5.72
CA ARG A 188 -4.30 -9.07 -5.89
C ARG A 188 -3.59 -10.39 -5.70
N GLY A 189 -4.30 -11.44 -5.25
CA GLY A 189 -3.72 -12.74 -4.97
C GLY A 189 -2.71 -12.70 -3.80
N LYS A 190 -3.02 -11.94 -2.74
CA LYS A 190 -2.09 -11.66 -1.64
C LYS A 190 -2.77 -11.71 -0.28
N VAL A 191 -1.98 -11.86 0.78
CA VAL A 191 -2.48 -11.73 2.15
C VAL A 191 -2.49 -10.26 2.55
N LYS A 192 -3.62 -9.79 3.04
CA LYS A 192 -3.80 -8.44 3.59
C LYS A 192 -3.92 -8.52 5.09
N VAL A 193 -3.11 -7.74 5.79
CA VAL A 193 -2.99 -7.72 7.24
C VAL A 193 -3.39 -6.35 7.77
N ASN A 194 -4.29 -6.30 8.74
CA ASN A 194 -4.76 -5.09 9.38
C ASN A 194 -4.49 -5.18 10.89
N PRO A 195 -3.25 -4.95 11.36
CA PRO A 195 -2.84 -5.24 12.72
C PRO A 195 -3.64 -4.46 13.77
N ILE A 196 -4.11 -3.28 13.41
CA ILE A 196 -4.86 -2.37 14.28
C ILE A 196 -6.37 -2.35 13.95
N ALA A 197 -6.89 -3.39 13.26
CA ALA A 197 -8.30 -3.44 12.86
C ALA A 197 -9.27 -3.23 14.01
N ALA A 198 -8.98 -3.77 15.18
CA ALA A 198 -9.81 -3.66 16.39
C ALA A 198 -9.58 -2.37 17.21
N TRP A 199 -8.56 -1.57 16.87
CA TRP A 199 -8.25 -0.36 17.64
C TRP A 199 -9.30 0.73 17.43
N LYS A 200 -9.64 1.40 18.53
CA LYS A 200 -10.42 2.64 18.52
C LYS A 200 -9.50 3.85 18.33
N GLN A 201 -10.08 5.00 18.04
CA GLN A 201 -9.28 6.24 17.91
C GLN A 201 -8.48 6.53 19.20
N ALA A 202 -9.04 6.27 20.37
CA ALA A 202 -8.34 6.44 21.64
C ALA A 202 -7.08 5.57 21.77
N ASP A 203 -7.09 4.35 21.22
CA ASP A 203 -5.92 3.45 21.23
C ASP A 203 -4.80 3.99 20.32
N VAL A 204 -5.19 4.51 19.14
CA VAL A 204 -4.27 5.19 18.21
C VAL A 204 -3.64 6.41 18.87
N ASP A 205 -4.44 7.27 19.50
CA ASP A 205 -3.97 8.48 20.16
C ASP A 205 -3.02 8.16 21.32
N ALA A 206 -3.35 7.14 22.13
CA ALA A 206 -2.50 6.66 23.21
C ALA A 206 -1.18 6.09 22.70
N TYR A 207 -1.20 5.34 21.59
CA TYR A 207 0.00 4.80 20.97
C TYR A 207 0.90 5.91 20.41
N ILE A 208 0.31 6.88 19.72
CA ILE A 208 1.01 8.06 19.18
C ILE A 208 1.72 8.81 20.32
N ALA A 209 0.99 9.10 21.41
CA ALA A 209 1.54 9.82 22.55
C ALA A 209 2.66 9.04 23.26
N ARG A 210 2.49 7.72 23.42
CA ARG A 210 3.49 6.85 24.09
C ARG A 210 4.81 6.75 23.32
N HIS A 211 4.73 6.71 21.98
CA HIS A 211 5.88 6.41 21.13
C HIS A 211 6.38 7.60 20.31
N ASP A 212 5.82 8.79 20.53
CA ASP A 212 6.14 10.02 19.79
C ASP A 212 6.09 9.78 18.25
N ILE A 213 4.98 9.22 17.79
CA ILE A 213 4.78 8.83 16.39
C ILE A 213 4.59 10.06 15.51
N PRO A 214 5.25 10.15 14.33
CA PRO A 214 4.94 11.18 13.34
C PRO A 214 3.48 11.17 12.92
N VAL A 215 2.82 12.33 13.03
CA VAL A 215 1.40 12.52 12.69
C VAL A 215 1.25 13.75 11.82
N ASN A 216 0.34 13.66 10.86
CA ASN A 216 0.03 14.75 9.96
C ASN A 216 -0.67 15.91 10.72
N GLU A 217 -0.06 17.08 10.67
CA GLU A 217 -0.56 18.26 11.39
C GLU A 217 -1.93 18.75 10.89
N LEU A 218 -2.41 18.29 9.73
CA LEU A 218 -3.74 18.60 9.22
C LEU A 218 -4.85 18.12 10.16
N PHE A 219 -4.63 17.06 10.96
CA PHE A 219 -5.59 16.65 11.98
C PHE A 219 -5.84 17.78 12.99
N ARG A 220 -4.78 18.49 13.41
CA ARG A 220 -4.92 19.66 14.31
C ARG A 220 -5.59 20.86 13.63
N ARG A 221 -5.68 20.86 12.30
CA ARG A 221 -6.35 21.91 11.51
C ARG A 221 -7.77 21.54 11.12
N GLY A 222 -8.35 20.48 11.70
CA GLY A 222 -9.75 20.09 11.51
C GLY A 222 -10.01 19.19 10.30
N TYR A 223 -9.01 18.45 9.83
CA TYR A 223 -9.20 17.39 8.83
C TYR A 223 -9.43 16.06 9.55
N GLY A 224 -10.59 15.48 9.46
CA GLY A 224 -10.90 14.19 10.10
C GLY A 224 -10.29 12.98 9.35
N SER A 225 -10.03 13.12 8.07
CA SER A 225 -9.36 12.11 7.23
C SER A 225 -8.55 12.82 6.15
N ILE A 226 -7.36 12.29 5.82
CA ILE A 226 -6.42 12.93 4.90
C ILE A 226 -6.21 12.07 3.66
N GLY A 227 -6.26 12.67 2.48
CA GLY A 227 -5.95 12.05 1.20
C GLY A 227 -5.32 13.06 0.24
N CYS A 228 -5.63 12.97 -1.06
CA CYS A 228 -5.21 13.97 -2.03
C CYS A 228 -5.88 15.32 -1.73
N TRP A 229 -5.13 16.42 -1.86
CA TRP A 229 -5.66 17.76 -1.53
C TRP A 229 -6.93 18.14 -2.32
N PRO A 230 -7.10 17.77 -3.62
CA PRO A 230 -8.31 18.12 -4.33
C PRO A 230 -9.56 17.36 -3.86
N CYS A 231 -9.36 16.21 -3.19
CA CYS A 231 -10.43 15.31 -2.75
C CYS A 231 -10.61 15.34 -1.23
N THR A 232 -10.08 16.35 -0.53
CA THR A 232 -10.11 16.38 0.93
C THR A 232 -10.38 17.80 1.43
N ARG A 233 -11.43 17.96 2.22
CA ARG A 233 -11.75 19.20 2.95
C ARG A 233 -11.71 18.99 4.46
N ARG A 234 -11.70 20.06 5.20
CA ARG A 234 -11.95 20.02 6.65
C ARG A 234 -13.35 19.47 6.95
N THR A 235 -13.47 18.73 8.03
CA THR A 235 -14.75 18.29 8.56
C THR A 235 -15.34 19.37 9.48
N ARG A 236 -16.66 19.42 9.57
CA ARG A 236 -17.37 20.28 10.53
C ARG A 236 -17.49 19.55 11.87
N ALA A 237 -17.75 20.30 12.93
CA ALA A 237 -18.02 19.69 14.22
C ALA A 237 -19.25 18.76 14.13
N GLY A 238 -19.09 17.51 14.60
CA GLY A 238 -20.14 16.49 14.56
C GLY A 238 -20.30 15.75 13.24
N GLU A 239 -19.54 16.11 12.17
CA GLU A 239 -19.50 15.30 10.94
C GLU A 239 -18.69 14.01 11.17
N ASP A 240 -19.04 12.97 10.41
CA ASP A 240 -18.19 11.78 10.28
C ASP A 240 -16.76 12.18 9.88
N PRO A 241 -15.71 11.61 10.49
CA PRO A 241 -14.32 11.95 10.17
C PRO A 241 -13.98 11.84 8.67
N ARG A 242 -14.66 10.99 7.93
CA ARG A 242 -14.45 10.81 6.49
C ARG A 242 -15.36 11.66 5.61
N ALA A 243 -16.33 12.40 6.17
CA ALA A 243 -17.23 13.29 5.41
C ALA A 243 -16.49 14.36 4.59
N GLY A 244 -15.24 14.66 4.95
CA GLY A 244 -14.37 15.54 4.18
C GLY A 244 -13.77 14.91 2.91
N ARG A 245 -13.91 13.59 2.71
CA ARG A 245 -13.36 12.86 1.55
C ARG A 245 -14.36 12.80 0.43
N TRP A 246 -13.95 13.19 -0.77
CA TRP A 246 -14.81 13.22 -1.97
C TRP A 246 -16.17 13.88 -1.74
N ALA A 247 -16.23 14.92 -0.90
CA ALA A 247 -17.46 15.55 -0.43
C ALA A 247 -18.41 16.07 -1.54
N MET A 248 -17.96 16.11 -2.80
CA MET A 248 -18.75 16.50 -3.97
C MET A 248 -19.23 15.29 -4.80
N PHE A 249 -19.00 14.05 -4.32
CA PHE A 249 -19.28 12.82 -5.05
C PHE A 249 -19.91 11.78 -4.11
N GLU A 250 -20.70 10.88 -4.68
CA GLU A 250 -21.21 9.68 -3.99
C GLU A 250 -20.11 8.60 -3.90
N LYS A 251 -18.96 8.96 -3.33
CA LYS A 251 -17.79 8.09 -3.22
C LYS A 251 -17.30 8.05 -1.77
N THR A 252 -17.13 6.85 -1.23
CA THR A 252 -16.68 6.63 0.15
C THR A 252 -15.28 6.03 0.24
N GLU A 253 -14.81 5.31 -0.79
CA GLU A 253 -13.52 4.64 -0.81
C GLU A 253 -12.75 4.88 -2.11
N CYS A 254 -11.43 4.78 -2.07
CA CYS A 254 -10.55 5.05 -3.22
C CYS A 254 -10.22 3.81 -4.09
N GLY A 255 -10.84 2.65 -3.81
CA GLY A 255 -10.58 1.41 -4.52
C GLY A 255 -9.31 0.64 -4.10
N LEU A 256 -8.54 1.14 -3.15
CA LEU A 256 -7.35 0.43 -2.64
C LEU A 256 -7.73 -0.78 -1.78
N HIS A 257 -8.89 -0.75 -1.15
CA HIS A 257 -9.31 -1.71 -0.14
C HIS A 257 -10.60 -2.48 -0.53
N LEU A 258 -11.02 -2.29 -1.77
CA LEU A 258 -12.16 -2.97 -2.37
C LEU A 258 -11.72 -4.28 -3.02
#